data_e05bdf1ed4e4e0a2c3d93c1ef807773d
#
_entry.id   e05bdf1ed4e4e0a2c3d93c1ef807773d
#
_cell.length_a   1.000
_cell.length_b   1.000
_cell.length_c   1.000
_cell.angle_alpha   90.00
_cell.angle_beta   90.00
_cell.angle_gamma   90.00
#
_symmetry.space_group_name_H-M   'P 1'
#
loop_
_entity.id
_entity.type
_entity.pdbx_description
1 polymer ?
#
loop_
_entity_poly.entity_id
_entity_poly.type
_entity_poly.pdbx_seq_one_letter_code
_entity_poly.pdbx_strand_id
1 'polypeptide(L)'
;MTTVTLPTVPSPPHSRDGADRRLPLPGRYTVAPGRSLVELTAWYGPLPVLRRRVTLGEASLTVPEGAESPSFRFEFDDRLFSAVLTSEEVDEVHGGRLQLTGDLDLNGLAFPVLLRLRVVQRADDRLLVVGHARPPYRLLRRATGFRLPWRRPATRLRLLVAAEFA
;
A
#
# COMPACT_ATOMS: atom_id res chain seq x y z
N MET A 1 6.15 27.73 -61.59
CA MET A 1 5.81 27.70 -60.13
C MET A 1 5.90 26.25 -59.70
N THR A 2 6.98 25.90 -59.00
CA THR A 2 7.22 24.51 -58.54
C THR A 2 6.76 24.38 -57.09
N THR A 3 5.70 23.63 -56.87
CA THR A 3 5.17 23.39 -55.54
C THR A 3 6.01 22.31 -54.85
N VAL A 4 6.71 22.66 -53.78
CA VAL A 4 7.48 21.72 -52.95
C VAL A 4 6.53 21.10 -51.94
N THR A 5 6.21 19.83 -52.09
CA THR A 5 5.47 19.06 -51.12
C THR A 5 6.42 18.59 -50.02
N LEU A 6 6.25 19.09 -48.80
CA LEU A 6 7.01 18.62 -47.62
C LEU A 6 6.55 17.21 -47.23
N PRO A 7 7.48 16.29 -46.92
CA PRO A 7 7.11 14.96 -46.47
C PRO A 7 6.42 15.06 -45.10
N THR A 8 5.23 14.47 -45.02
CA THR A 8 4.49 14.32 -43.75
C THR A 8 5.23 13.30 -42.87
N VAL A 9 5.83 13.78 -41.78
CA VAL A 9 6.43 12.91 -40.76
C VAL A 9 5.26 12.19 -40.06
N PRO A 10 5.23 10.83 -40.07
CA PRO A 10 4.22 10.12 -39.32
C PRO A 10 4.40 10.42 -37.85
N SER A 11 3.31 10.87 -37.18
CA SER A 11 3.30 11.05 -35.72
C SER A 11 3.65 9.71 -35.08
N PRO A 12 4.53 9.70 -34.07
CA PRO A 12 4.83 8.48 -33.34
C PRO A 12 3.52 7.94 -32.73
N PRO A 13 3.33 6.62 -32.70
CA PRO A 13 2.15 6.03 -32.11
C PRO A 13 2.09 6.47 -30.65
N HIS A 14 1.12 7.28 -30.31
CA HIS A 14 0.82 7.60 -28.94
C HIS A 14 0.27 6.32 -28.32
N SER A 15 1.10 5.57 -27.61
CA SER A 15 0.70 4.45 -26.78
C SER A 15 -0.22 4.98 -25.68
N ARG A 16 -1.51 5.05 -25.98
CA ARG A 16 -2.55 5.45 -25.01
C ARG A 16 -2.69 4.46 -23.85
N ASP A 17 -2.10 3.26 -23.97
CA ASP A 17 -2.15 2.22 -22.95
C ASP A 17 -1.28 2.50 -21.72
N GLY A 18 -0.31 3.40 -21.76
CA GLY A 18 0.58 3.68 -20.64
C GLY A 18 0.04 4.71 -19.62
N ALA A 19 -0.93 5.54 -20.03
CA ALA A 19 -1.41 6.64 -19.19
C ALA A 19 -2.40 6.19 -18.09
N ASP A 20 -3.00 5.01 -18.25
CA ASP A 20 -4.05 4.52 -17.34
C ASP A 20 -3.55 3.49 -16.31
N ARG A 21 -2.37 2.88 -16.54
CA ARG A 21 -1.77 1.94 -15.59
C ARG A 21 -1.22 2.68 -14.37
N ARG A 22 -1.67 2.29 -13.19
CA ARG A 22 -1.28 2.90 -11.91
C ARG A 22 -0.12 2.19 -11.23
N LEU A 23 0.22 1.01 -11.72
CA LEU A 23 1.33 0.20 -11.26
C LEU A 23 2.56 0.39 -12.17
N PRO A 24 3.77 0.14 -11.68
CA PRO A 24 4.98 0.12 -12.50
C PRO A 24 4.96 -1.03 -13.52
N LEU A 25 6.02 -1.17 -14.30
CA LEU A 25 6.17 -2.30 -15.24
C LEU A 25 6.17 -3.64 -14.48
N PRO A 26 5.90 -4.77 -15.16
CA PRO A 26 6.01 -6.08 -14.56
C PRO A 26 7.40 -6.29 -13.93
N GLY A 27 7.40 -6.80 -12.69
CA GLY A 27 8.63 -6.99 -11.91
C GLY A 27 8.36 -7.12 -10.41
N ARG A 28 9.44 -7.29 -9.66
CA ARG A 28 9.41 -7.30 -8.20
C ARG A 28 10.12 -6.06 -7.68
N TYR A 29 9.44 -5.31 -6.87
CA TYR A 29 9.88 -4.06 -6.26
C TYR A 29 9.93 -4.21 -4.76
N THR A 30 10.93 -3.60 -4.12
CA THR A 30 11.08 -3.62 -2.67
C THR A 30 11.17 -2.20 -2.14
N VAL A 31 10.84 -2.00 -0.87
CA VAL A 31 10.98 -0.69 -0.25
C VAL A 31 12.41 -0.51 0.24
N ALA A 32 13.09 0.51 -0.26
CA ALA A 32 14.44 0.85 0.19
C ALA A 32 14.43 1.33 1.66
N PRO A 33 15.49 1.03 2.45
CA PRO A 33 15.62 1.50 3.82
C PRO A 33 15.46 3.03 3.92
N GLY A 34 14.64 3.48 4.89
CA GLY A 34 14.37 4.91 5.09
C GLY A 34 13.37 5.54 4.10
N ARG A 35 12.86 4.78 3.13
CA ARG A 35 11.85 5.23 2.15
C ARG A 35 10.45 4.81 2.52
N SER A 36 10.20 4.56 3.80
CA SER A 36 8.88 4.21 4.32
C SER A 36 8.58 4.92 5.63
N LEU A 37 7.30 5.14 5.85
CA LEU A 37 6.77 5.61 7.11
C LEU A 37 5.52 4.80 7.42
N VAL A 38 5.51 4.15 8.58
CA VAL A 38 4.33 3.48 9.09
C VAL A 38 3.97 4.08 10.45
N GLU A 39 2.71 4.39 10.62
CA GLU A 39 2.21 4.98 11.85
C GLU A 39 0.92 4.27 12.30
N LEU A 40 0.91 3.83 13.54
CA LEU A 40 -0.26 3.29 14.20
C LEU A 40 -0.87 4.37 15.08
N THR A 41 -2.14 4.70 14.84
CA THR A 41 -2.92 5.61 15.68
C THR A 41 -4.07 4.84 16.33
N ALA A 42 -4.17 4.94 17.64
CA ALA A 42 -5.31 4.44 18.40
C ALA A 42 -6.23 5.58 18.81
N TRP A 43 -7.53 5.32 18.75
CA TRP A 43 -8.58 6.30 19.02
C TRP A 43 -9.52 5.81 20.12
N TYR A 44 -9.95 6.73 20.99
CA TYR A 44 -11.05 6.56 21.91
C TYR A 44 -12.15 7.57 21.54
N GLY A 45 -13.24 7.08 20.93
CA GLY A 45 -14.22 7.99 20.32
C GLY A 45 -13.57 8.89 19.25
N PRO A 46 -13.71 10.21 19.33
CA PRO A 46 -13.09 11.16 18.40
C PRO A 46 -11.63 11.51 18.74
N LEU A 47 -11.14 11.13 19.91
CA LEU A 47 -9.83 11.55 20.42
C LEU A 47 -8.73 10.53 20.05
N PRO A 48 -7.62 10.96 19.45
CA PRO A 48 -6.44 10.13 19.31
C PRO A 48 -5.79 9.97 20.69
N VAL A 49 -5.63 8.73 21.14
CA VAL A 49 -5.07 8.42 22.47
C VAL A 49 -3.66 7.86 22.42
N LEU A 50 -3.25 7.35 21.27
CA LEU A 50 -1.88 6.90 21.00
C LEU A 50 -1.54 7.15 19.54
N ARG A 51 -0.33 7.63 19.32
CA ARG A 51 0.27 7.76 18.01
C ARG A 51 1.70 7.24 18.07
N ARG A 52 2.01 6.25 17.25
CA ARG A 52 3.30 5.58 17.29
C ARG A 52 3.79 5.23 15.90
N ARG A 53 5.05 5.47 15.65
CA ARG A 53 5.74 4.93 14.48
C ARG A 53 5.99 3.44 14.69
N VAL A 54 5.76 2.68 13.64
CA VAL A 54 5.98 1.24 13.56
C VAL A 54 7.12 1.00 12.58
N THR A 55 8.01 0.11 12.90
CA THR A 55 9.09 -0.28 11.99
C THR A 55 8.51 -1.15 10.89
N LEU A 56 8.78 -0.77 9.64
CA LEU A 56 8.57 -1.63 8.48
C LEU A 56 9.85 -2.43 8.27
N GLY A 57 9.80 -3.73 8.53
CA GLY A 57 10.95 -4.61 8.36
C GLY A 57 11.22 -4.84 6.87
N GLU A 58 10.21 -5.27 6.15
CA GLU A 58 10.26 -5.47 4.70
C GLU A 58 8.93 -5.07 4.06
N ALA A 59 8.97 -4.61 2.82
CA ALA A 59 7.79 -4.52 1.98
C ALA A 59 8.15 -4.79 0.53
N SER A 60 7.28 -5.49 -0.15
CA SER A 60 7.43 -5.84 -1.56
C SER A 60 6.13 -5.67 -2.33
N LEU A 61 6.29 -5.34 -3.61
CA LEU A 61 5.25 -5.32 -4.63
C LEU A 61 5.70 -6.23 -5.76
N THR A 62 4.87 -7.18 -6.13
CA THR A 62 5.06 -8.01 -7.32
C THR A 62 4.00 -7.64 -8.35
N VAL A 63 4.44 -7.21 -9.52
CA VAL A 63 3.58 -6.94 -10.68
C VAL A 63 3.83 -8.04 -11.71
N PRO A 64 2.87 -8.92 -11.97
CA PRO A 64 3.03 -10.02 -12.92
C PRO A 64 3.00 -9.51 -14.37
N GLU A 65 3.56 -10.28 -15.30
CA GLU A 65 3.55 -9.99 -16.75
C GLU A 65 2.21 -10.29 -17.43
N GLY A 66 1.34 -11.04 -16.76
CA GLY A 66 0.10 -11.56 -17.33
C GLY A 66 -1.17 -10.99 -16.71
N ALA A 67 -2.24 -11.78 -16.78
CA ALA A 67 -3.56 -11.44 -16.23
C ALA A 67 -3.68 -11.67 -14.71
N GLU A 68 -2.62 -12.10 -14.05
CA GLU A 68 -2.61 -12.28 -12.61
C GLU A 68 -2.68 -10.94 -11.89
N SER A 69 -3.29 -10.95 -10.72
CA SER A 69 -3.38 -9.75 -9.88
C SER A 69 -2.01 -9.42 -9.27
N PRO A 70 -1.64 -8.14 -9.20
CA PRO A 70 -0.45 -7.72 -8.47
C PRO A 70 -0.60 -8.04 -6.97
N SER A 71 0.52 -8.22 -6.29
CA SER A 71 0.51 -8.52 -4.86
C SER A 71 1.40 -7.56 -4.07
N PHE A 72 0.89 -7.13 -2.92
CA PHE A 72 1.62 -6.34 -1.94
C PHE A 72 1.82 -7.17 -0.68
N ARG A 73 3.02 -7.08 -0.12
CA ARG A 73 3.37 -7.67 1.17
C ARG A 73 4.06 -6.62 2.03
N PHE A 74 3.64 -6.47 3.27
CA PHE A 74 4.24 -5.57 4.26
C PHE A 74 4.53 -6.37 5.53
N GLU A 75 5.77 -6.35 5.97
CA GLU A 75 6.20 -6.95 7.22
C GLU A 75 6.47 -5.86 8.26
N PHE A 76 5.72 -5.88 9.33
CA PHE A 76 5.85 -4.95 10.44
C PHE A 76 6.60 -5.64 11.58
N ASP A 77 7.74 -5.09 11.95
CA ASP A 77 8.56 -5.59 13.06
C ASP A 77 8.72 -4.47 14.09
N ASP A 78 7.83 -4.46 15.07
CA ASP A 78 7.84 -3.49 16.16
C ASP A 78 8.00 -4.20 17.50
N ARG A 79 8.52 -3.50 18.49
CA ARG A 79 8.70 -4.02 19.84
C ARG A 79 7.42 -4.53 20.50
N LEU A 80 6.25 -4.10 20.03
CA LEU A 80 4.96 -4.49 20.58
C LEU A 80 4.31 -5.65 19.84
N PHE A 81 4.64 -5.82 18.55
CA PHE A 81 4.05 -6.86 17.70
C PHE A 81 4.87 -7.09 16.46
N SER A 82 4.81 -8.30 15.96
CA SER A 82 5.21 -8.66 14.61
C SER A 82 3.95 -9.02 13.83
N ALA A 83 3.82 -8.46 12.63
CA ALA A 83 2.66 -8.70 11.78
C ALA A 83 3.05 -8.67 10.31
N VAL A 84 2.35 -9.45 9.51
CA VAL A 84 2.50 -9.48 8.05
C VAL A 84 1.15 -9.18 7.41
N LEU A 85 1.11 -8.19 6.52
CA LEU A 85 -0.06 -7.91 5.70
C LEU A 85 0.24 -8.37 4.28
N THR A 86 -0.57 -9.26 3.75
CA THR A 86 -0.47 -9.77 2.38
C THR A 86 -1.77 -9.47 1.65
N SER A 87 -1.68 -8.84 0.47
CA SER A 87 -2.86 -8.64 -0.36
C SER A 87 -3.22 -9.93 -1.10
N GLU A 88 -4.50 -10.24 -1.16
CA GLU A 88 -5.07 -11.29 -1.99
C GLU A 88 -5.59 -10.71 -3.31
N GLU A 89 -6.14 -9.50 -3.25
CA GLU A 89 -6.71 -8.80 -4.38
C GLU A 89 -6.32 -7.33 -4.37
N VAL A 90 -6.06 -6.78 -5.54
CA VAL A 90 -5.70 -5.38 -5.75
C VAL A 90 -6.58 -4.78 -6.83
N ASP A 91 -7.52 -3.95 -6.43
CA ASP A 91 -8.41 -3.23 -7.32
C ASP A 91 -7.89 -1.83 -7.61
N GLU A 92 -7.90 -1.45 -8.87
CA GLU A 92 -7.68 -0.07 -9.26
C GLU A 92 -8.98 0.73 -9.20
N VAL A 93 -9.03 1.71 -8.31
CA VAL A 93 -10.18 2.59 -8.14
C VAL A 93 -9.90 3.94 -8.79
N HIS A 94 -10.93 4.57 -9.34
CA HIS A 94 -10.82 5.88 -9.98
C HIS A 94 -10.06 6.91 -9.09
N GLY A 95 -9.32 7.82 -9.73
CA GLY A 95 -8.61 8.91 -9.04
C GLY A 95 -7.25 8.53 -8.43
N GLY A 96 -6.50 7.56 -9.00
CA GLY A 96 -5.16 7.20 -8.55
C GLY A 96 -5.15 6.43 -7.23
N ARG A 97 -6.16 5.61 -7.00
CA ARG A 97 -6.32 4.83 -5.78
C ARG A 97 -6.24 3.34 -6.08
N LEU A 98 -5.59 2.61 -5.17
CA LEU A 98 -5.60 1.16 -5.12
C LEU A 98 -6.34 0.73 -3.86
N GLN A 99 -7.13 -0.31 -3.98
CA GLN A 99 -7.80 -0.95 -2.86
C GLN A 99 -7.27 -2.37 -2.76
N LEU A 100 -6.60 -2.67 -1.65
CA LEU A 100 -6.03 -3.97 -1.37
C LEU A 100 -6.90 -4.68 -0.35
N THR A 101 -7.48 -5.79 -0.74
CA THR A 101 -8.10 -6.74 0.17
C THR A 101 -7.07 -7.81 0.48
N GLY A 102 -6.95 -8.21 1.73
CA GLY A 102 -5.98 -9.21 2.13
C GLY A 102 -6.02 -9.49 3.63
N ASP A 103 -5.06 -10.25 4.08
CA ASP A 103 -4.95 -10.69 5.46
C ASP A 103 -3.80 -10.01 6.20
N LEU A 104 -4.10 -9.58 7.41
CA LEU A 104 -3.12 -9.18 8.41
C LEU A 104 -2.90 -10.36 9.37
N ASP A 105 -1.78 -11.06 9.23
CA ASP A 105 -1.33 -12.03 10.21
C ASP A 105 -0.72 -11.30 11.41
N LEU A 106 -1.24 -11.56 12.58
CA LEU A 106 -0.69 -11.07 13.84
C LEU A 106 -0.54 -12.24 14.80
N ASN A 107 0.70 -12.57 15.13
CA ASN A 107 1.04 -13.69 16.00
C ASN A 107 0.45 -15.05 15.54
N GLY A 108 0.44 -15.30 14.23
CA GLY A 108 -0.08 -16.54 13.63
C GLY A 108 -1.61 -16.59 13.48
N LEU A 109 -2.30 -15.46 13.66
CA LEU A 109 -3.73 -15.36 13.42
C LEU A 109 -4.01 -14.33 12.33
N ALA A 110 -4.66 -14.77 11.26
CA ALA A 110 -5.02 -13.94 10.13
C ALA A 110 -6.32 -13.19 10.36
N PHE A 111 -6.34 -11.90 10.00
CA PHE A 111 -7.50 -11.03 10.08
C PHE A 111 -7.71 -10.33 8.75
N PRO A 112 -8.91 -10.35 8.17
CA PRO A 112 -9.18 -9.64 6.95
C PRO A 112 -9.02 -8.14 7.14
N VAL A 113 -8.29 -7.51 6.23
CA VAL A 113 -8.02 -6.08 6.26
C VAL A 113 -8.17 -5.48 4.87
N LEU A 114 -8.77 -4.31 4.82
CA LEU A 114 -8.85 -3.47 3.64
C LEU A 114 -7.85 -2.32 3.79
N LEU A 115 -6.83 -2.30 2.92
CA LEU A 115 -5.86 -1.21 2.83
C LEU A 115 -6.18 -0.36 1.60
N ARG A 116 -6.42 0.93 1.81
CA ARG A 116 -6.67 1.90 0.74
C ARG A 116 -5.43 2.72 0.52
N LEU A 117 -4.83 2.59 -0.66
CA LEU A 117 -3.64 3.32 -1.07
C LEU A 117 -4.01 4.40 -2.10
N ARG A 118 -3.31 5.50 -2.04
CA ARG A 118 -3.27 6.51 -3.09
C ARG A 118 -1.89 6.46 -3.74
N VAL A 119 -1.85 6.33 -5.04
CA VAL A 119 -0.62 6.49 -5.81
C VAL A 119 -0.27 7.97 -5.85
N VAL A 120 0.86 8.33 -5.26
CA VAL A 120 1.37 9.71 -5.21
C VAL A 120 2.28 9.98 -6.38
N GLN A 121 3.13 9.01 -6.70
CA GLN A 121 4.06 9.07 -7.83
C GLN A 121 4.22 7.68 -8.43
N ARG A 122 4.29 7.63 -9.75
CA ARG A 122 4.57 6.42 -10.52
C ARG A 122 5.62 6.72 -11.56
N ALA A 123 6.56 5.80 -11.73
CA ALA A 123 7.47 5.68 -12.87
C ALA A 123 7.49 4.20 -13.31
N ASP A 124 8.22 3.89 -14.36
CA ASP A 124 8.30 2.52 -14.88
C ASP A 124 8.95 1.55 -13.89
N ASP A 125 9.88 2.05 -13.09
CA ASP A 125 10.68 1.32 -12.11
C ASP A 125 10.35 1.71 -10.65
N ARG A 126 9.31 2.52 -10.43
CA ARG A 126 9.06 3.09 -9.09
C ARG A 126 7.59 3.38 -8.83
N LEU A 127 7.18 3.15 -7.59
CA LEU A 127 5.84 3.45 -7.10
C LEU A 127 5.88 4.04 -5.70
N LEU A 128 5.42 5.27 -5.53
CA LEU A 128 5.21 5.88 -4.22
C LEU A 128 3.72 5.84 -3.86
N VAL A 129 3.40 5.18 -2.77
CA VAL A 129 2.02 5.07 -2.28
C VAL A 129 1.89 5.60 -0.86
N VAL A 130 0.71 6.14 -0.57
CA VAL A 130 0.31 6.53 0.78
C VAL A 130 -1.11 6.05 1.02
N GLY A 131 -1.34 5.40 2.15
CA GLY A 131 -2.66 4.91 2.44
C GLY A 131 -2.89 4.54 3.90
N HIS A 132 -4.06 3.97 4.15
CA HIS A 132 -4.43 3.58 5.49
C HIS A 132 -5.32 2.33 5.50
N ALA A 133 -5.17 1.57 6.57
CA ALA A 133 -6.07 0.48 6.96
C ALA A 133 -6.71 0.78 8.32
N ARG A 134 -7.82 0.09 8.58
CA ARG A 134 -8.51 0.12 9.87
C ARG A 134 -8.59 -1.30 10.42
N PRO A 135 -7.53 -1.80 11.06
CA PRO A 135 -7.56 -3.13 11.65
C PRO A 135 -8.67 -3.27 12.69
N PRO A 136 -9.31 -4.44 12.82
CA PRO A 136 -10.40 -4.68 13.74
C PRO A 136 -9.89 -4.84 15.18
N TYR A 137 -9.60 -3.75 15.87
CA TYR A 137 -8.93 -3.74 17.17
C TYR A 137 -9.58 -4.64 18.23
N ARG A 138 -10.92 -4.69 18.27
CA ARG A 138 -11.62 -5.54 19.25
C ARG A 138 -11.34 -7.02 19.01
N LEU A 139 -11.34 -7.46 17.75
CA LEU A 139 -11.02 -8.83 17.36
C LEU A 139 -9.56 -9.14 17.64
N LEU A 140 -8.64 -8.25 17.19
CA LEU A 140 -7.21 -8.37 17.46
C LEU A 140 -6.93 -8.56 18.95
N ARG A 141 -7.49 -7.69 19.78
CA ARG A 141 -7.31 -7.77 21.24
C ARG A 141 -7.85 -9.06 21.84
N ARG A 142 -9.01 -9.52 21.38
CA ARG A 142 -9.66 -10.72 21.92
C ARG A 142 -8.91 -11.99 21.53
N ALA A 143 -8.44 -12.07 20.30
CA ALA A 143 -7.81 -13.27 19.77
C ALA A 143 -6.33 -13.39 20.14
N THR A 144 -5.58 -12.28 20.13
CA THR A 144 -4.12 -12.30 20.33
C THR A 144 -3.67 -11.78 21.70
N GLY A 145 -4.59 -11.23 22.50
CA GLY A 145 -4.24 -10.52 23.71
C GLY A 145 -3.53 -9.18 23.48
N PHE A 146 -3.44 -8.74 22.23
CA PHE A 146 -2.79 -7.49 21.84
C PHE A 146 -3.35 -6.31 22.65
N ARG A 147 -2.49 -5.66 23.42
CA ARG A 147 -2.84 -4.49 24.22
C ARG A 147 -1.88 -3.36 23.91
N LEU A 148 -2.43 -2.22 23.58
CA LEU A 148 -1.63 -1.02 23.51
C LEU A 148 -1.27 -0.56 24.92
N PRO A 149 -0.05 -0.05 25.15
CA PRO A 149 0.41 0.43 26.46
C PRO A 149 -0.28 1.77 26.81
N TRP A 150 -1.58 1.70 27.06
CA TRP A 150 -2.40 2.87 27.32
C TRP A 150 -3.45 2.62 28.43
N ARG A 151 -3.69 3.62 29.26
CA ARG A 151 -4.63 3.53 30.39
C ARG A 151 -6.11 3.55 29.94
N ARG A 152 -6.42 4.08 28.75
CA ARG A 152 -7.79 4.15 28.23
C ARG A 152 -8.02 3.11 27.15
N PRO A 153 -9.17 2.45 27.12
CA PRO A 153 -9.44 1.46 26.07
C PRO A 153 -9.58 2.14 24.72
N ALA A 154 -8.69 1.84 23.78
CA ALA A 154 -8.89 2.23 22.39
C ALA A 154 -10.14 1.55 21.82
N THR A 155 -10.88 2.26 20.98
CA THR A 155 -12.06 1.73 20.28
C THR A 155 -11.78 1.45 18.82
N ARG A 156 -10.81 2.16 18.24
CA ARG A 156 -10.43 2.05 16.82
C ARG A 156 -8.94 2.14 16.66
N LEU A 157 -8.42 1.43 15.66
CA LEU A 157 -7.05 1.56 15.15
C LEU A 157 -7.06 2.11 13.73
N ARG A 158 -6.03 2.84 13.40
CA ARG A 158 -5.70 3.25 12.03
C ARG A 158 -4.22 3.00 11.82
N LEU A 159 -3.91 2.25 10.78
CA LEU A 159 -2.57 2.07 10.29
C LEU A 159 -2.39 2.99 9.07
N LEU A 160 -1.45 3.91 9.13
CA LEU A 160 -1.00 4.72 8.01
C LEU A 160 0.27 4.08 7.44
N VAL A 161 0.32 3.93 6.13
CA VAL A 161 1.49 3.42 5.42
C VAL A 161 1.86 4.42 4.33
N ALA A 162 3.11 4.82 4.27
CA ALA A 162 3.72 5.50 3.14
C ALA A 162 4.96 4.70 2.74
N ALA A 163 5.06 4.30 1.47
CA ALA A 163 6.14 3.44 1.01
C ALA A 163 6.51 3.76 -0.44
N GLU A 164 7.80 3.82 -0.72
CA GLU A 164 8.38 3.94 -2.05
C GLU A 164 8.98 2.59 -2.45
N PHE A 165 8.37 1.95 -3.42
CA PHE A 165 8.83 0.71 -4.03
C PHE A 165 9.72 1.04 -5.23
N ALA A 166 10.89 0.40 -5.31
CA ALA A 166 11.86 0.55 -6.40
C ALA A 166 12.63 -0.75 -6.64
#